data_1a53f8d573cc3e2be7e5e1b9b5571569
#
_entry.id   1a53f8d573cc3e2be7e5e1b9b5571569
#
_cell.length_a   1.000
_cell.length_b   1.000
_cell.length_c   1.000
_cell.angle_alpha   90.00
_cell.angle_beta   90.00
_cell.angle_gamma   90.00
#
_symmetry.space_group_name_H-M   'P 1'
#
loop_
_entity.id
_entity.type
_entity.pdbx_description
1 polymer ?
#
loop_
_entity_poly.entity_id
_entity_poly.type
_entity_poly.pdbx_seq_one_letter_code
_entity_poly.pdbx_strand_id
1 'polypeptide(L)'
;MKVLIVLSTNFPEPSIALSNHLSEMLSNMPFAVIDKNRDPATGKISIKEIEGDVKGKQAIIVDDMISSGETIAKAVELLTKKGASNIFVFATHPVFSGNASKLLQNAPIEKIYVTDSIYVPVEKQFPKLEIISIANLICKSLKLYKI
;
A
#
# COMPACT_ATOMS: atom_id res chain seq x y z
N MET A 1 -9.56 10.33 -15.61
CA MET A 1 -8.26 9.72 -15.25
C MET A 1 -8.54 8.37 -14.63
N LYS A 2 -8.03 7.27 -15.19
CA LYS A 2 -8.33 5.92 -14.68
C LYS A 2 -7.36 5.62 -13.53
N VAL A 3 -7.88 5.26 -12.38
CA VAL A 3 -7.09 4.87 -11.21
C VAL A 3 -7.13 3.36 -11.12
N LEU A 4 -5.98 2.73 -10.93
CA LEU A 4 -5.84 1.29 -10.75
C LEU A 4 -5.45 1.01 -9.31
N ILE A 5 -6.19 0.13 -8.67
CA ILE A 5 -5.85 -0.37 -7.34
C ILE A 5 -4.94 -1.58 -7.51
N VAL A 6 -3.76 -1.48 -6.90
CA VAL A 6 -2.79 -2.59 -6.87
C VAL A 6 -2.68 -3.03 -5.42
N LEU A 7 -2.99 -4.28 -5.16
CA LEU A 7 -2.92 -4.84 -3.81
C LEU A 7 -1.69 -5.72 -3.66
N SER A 8 -0.98 -5.44 -2.59
CA SER A 8 0.18 -6.21 -2.21
C SER A 8 -0.13 -6.97 -0.93
N THR A 9 -0.18 -8.30 -0.98
CA THR A 9 -0.46 -9.11 0.21
C THR A 9 0.35 -10.38 0.26
N ASN A 10 0.51 -10.91 1.49
CA ASN A 10 1.13 -12.22 1.73
C ASN A 10 0.12 -13.38 1.64
N PHE A 11 -1.18 -13.08 1.50
CA PHE A 11 -2.27 -14.04 1.44
C PHE A 11 -3.20 -13.68 0.26
N PRO A 12 -3.35 -14.54 -0.74
CA PRO A 12 -4.11 -14.19 -1.95
C PRO A 12 -5.61 -13.98 -1.68
N GLU A 13 -6.26 -14.83 -0.88
CA GLU A 13 -7.72 -14.77 -0.69
C GLU A 13 -8.22 -13.49 0.00
N PRO A 14 -7.68 -13.05 1.16
CA PRO A 14 -8.12 -11.81 1.80
C PRO A 14 -7.88 -10.57 0.92
N SER A 15 -6.87 -10.62 0.07
CA SER A 15 -6.49 -9.53 -0.82
C SER A 15 -7.46 -9.35 -1.96
N ILE A 16 -7.90 -10.45 -2.56
CA ILE A 16 -8.91 -10.42 -3.62
C ILE A 16 -10.23 -9.88 -3.06
N ALA A 17 -10.62 -10.30 -1.85
CA ALA A 17 -11.83 -9.80 -1.20
C ALA A 17 -11.75 -8.28 -0.93
N LEU A 18 -10.62 -7.81 -0.41
CA LEU A 18 -10.39 -6.37 -0.18
C LEU A 18 -10.36 -5.60 -1.51
N SER A 19 -9.75 -6.16 -2.56
CA SER A 19 -9.71 -5.56 -3.90
C SER A 19 -11.10 -5.36 -4.46
N ASN A 20 -11.93 -6.39 -4.39
CA ASN A 20 -13.30 -6.34 -4.87
C ASN A 20 -14.10 -5.28 -4.12
N HIS A 21 -14.01 -5.28 -2.78
CA HIS A 21 -14.72 -4.32 -1.96
C HIS A 21 -14.28 -2.87 -2.23
N LEU A 22 -12.98 -2.61 -2.34
CA LEU A 22 -12.46 -1.29 -2.69
C LEU A 22 -12.85 -0.88 -4.11
N SER A 23 -12.81 -1.82 -5.06
CA SER A 23 -13.25 -1.58 -6.44
C SER A 23 -14.71 -1.15 -6.49
N GLU A 24 -15.59 -1.86 -5.78
CA GLU A 24 -17.01 -1.53 -5.68
C GLU A 24 -17.24 -0.15 -5.06
N MET A 25 -16.58 0.14 -3.92
CA MET A 25 -16.68 1.45 -3.26
C MET A 25 -16.17 2.61 -4.12
N LEU A 26 -15.25 2.35 -5.03
CA LEU A 26 -14.64 3.33 -5.93
C LEU A 26 -15.26 3.28 -7.35
N SER A 27 -16.53 2.96 -7.45
CA SER A 27 -17.30 2.95 -8.71
C SER A 27 -16.80 1.94 -9.75
N ASN A 28 -16.54 0.71 -9.30
CA ASN A 28 -16.02 -0.39 -10.12
C ASN A 28 -14.67 -0.07 -10.78
N MET A 29 -13.80 0.54 -10.01
CA MET A 29 -12.45 0.85 -10.47
C MET A 29 -11.67 -0.43 -10.80
N PRO A 30 -11.01 -0.52 -11.96
CA PRO A 30 -10.22 -1.69 -12.30
C PRO A 30 -9.06 -1.88 -11.33
N PHE A 31 -8.81 -3.11 -10.92
CA PHE A 31 -7.69 -3.47 -10.06
C PHE A 31 -6.74 -4.47 -10.72
N ALA A 32 -5.50 -4.47 -10.27
CA ALA A 32 -4.50 -5.47 -10.60
C ALA A 32 -3.96 -6.10 -9.32
N VAL A 33 -3.62 -7.37 -9.40
CA VAL A 33 -3.06 -8.14 -8.28
C VAL A 33 -1.56 -8.28 -8.46
N ILE A 34 -0.83 -8.06 -7.37
CA ILE A 34 0.61 -8.34 -7.31
C ILE A 34 0.82 -9.71 -6.69
N ASP A 35 1.29 -10.65 -7.49
CA ASP A 35 1.69 -11.97 -7.00
C ASP A 35 3.07 -11.89 -6.35
N LYS A 36 3.10 -12.16 -5.04
CA LYS A 36 4.32 -12.21 -4.24
C LYS A 36 4.68 -13.65 -3.91
N ASN A 37 5.91 -14.02 -4.15
CA ASN A 37 6.46 -15.25 -3.63
C ASN A 37 7.51 -14.94 -2.56
N ARG A 38 7.35 -15.53 -1.38
CA ARG A 38 8.35 -15.43 -0.31
C ARG A 38 9.13 -16.74 -0.27
N ASP A 39 10.41 -16.67 -0.52
CA ASP A 39 11.31 -17.82 -0.35
C ASP A 39 11.37 -18.19 1.15
N PRO A 40 10.91 -19.38 1.54
CA PRO A 40 10.86 -19.79 2.95
C PRO A 40 12.26 -19.93 3.59
N ALA A 41 13.30 -20.21 2.78
CA ALA A 41 14.66 -20.40 3.28
C ALA A 41 15.42 -19.09 3.48
N THR A 42 15.21 -18.11 2.60
CA THR A 42 15.96 -16.84 2.62
C THR A 42 15.12 -15.66 3.10
N GLY A 43 13.80 -15.81 3.22
CA GLY A 43 12.87 -14.73 3.51
C GLY A 43 12.75 -13.68 2.40
N LYS A 44 13.46 -13.86 1.27
CA LYS A 44 13.43 -12.89 0.15
C LYS A 44 12.08 -12.89 -0.53
N ILE A 45 11.56 -11.68 -0.72
CA ILE A 45 10.33 -11.45 -1.46
C ILE A 45 10.67 -11.24 -2.93
N SER A 46 10.10 -12.05 -3.80
CA SER A 46 10.10 -11.83 -5.24
C SER A 46 8.68 -11.49 -5.70
N ILE A 47 8.56 -10.47 -6.54
CA ILE A 47 7.32 -10.13 -7.21
C ILE A 47 7.42 -10.74 -8.60
N LYS A 48 6.50 -11.67 -8.93
CA LYS A 48 6.54 -12.37 -10.20
C LYS A 48 5.88 -11.56 -11.31
N GLU A 49 4.68 -11.09 -11.08
CA GLU A 49 3.90 -10.44 -12.12
C GLU A 49 2.83 -9.51 -11.55
N ILE A 50 2.43 -8.53 -12.35
CA ILE A 50 1.23 -7.74 -12.12
C ILE A 50 0.21 -8.17 -13.18
N GLU A 51 -0.88 -8.74 -12.74
CA GLU A 51 -2.02 -9.02 -13.60
C GLU A 51 -2.86 -7.76 -13.76
N GLY A 52 -2.97 -7.26 -14.99
CA GLY A 52 -3.76 -6.08 -15.33
C GLY A 52 -2.96 -5.01 -16.10
N ASP A 53 -3.70 -4.14 -16.79
CA ASP A 53 -3.11 -3.04 -17.56
C ASP A 53 -2.92 -1.82 -16.68
N VAL A 54 -1.67 -1.39 -16.50
CA VAL A 54 -1.27 -0.24 -15.67
C VAL A 54 -0.73 0.94 -16.49
N LYS A 55 -0.52 0.75 -17.79
CA LYS A 55 0.14 1.75 -18.64
C LYS A 55 -0.63 3.07 -18.70
N GLY A 56 0.03 4.16 -18.34
CA GLY A 56 -0.55 5.51 -18.31
C GLY A 56 -1.62 5.73 -17.23
N LYS A 57 -1.81 4.77 -16.31
CA LYS A 57 -2.79 4.89 -15.23
C LYS A 57 -2.11 5.28 -13.93
N GLN A 58 -2.85 5.95 -13.05
CA GLN A 58 -2.45 6.10 -11.66
C GLN A 58 -2.62 4.76 -10.94
N ALA A 59 -1.63 4.37 -10.14
CA ALA A 59 -1.66 3.16 -9.35
C ALA A 59 -1.77 3.46 -7.86
N ILE A 60 -2.64 2.75 -7.17
CA ILE A 60 -2.77 2.80 -5.71
C ILE A 60 -2.34 1.44 -5.17
N ILE A 61 -1.32 1.42 -4.33
CA ILE A 61 -0.90 0.24 -3.58
C ILE A 61 -1.55 0.32 -2.21
N VAL A 62 -2.26 -0.75 -1.82
CA VAL A 62 -2.84 -0.87 -0.47
C VAL A 62 -2.20 -2.06 0.23
N ASP A 63 -1.72 -1.85 1.45
CA ASP A 63 -1.12 -2.88 2.30
C ASP A 63 -1.63 -2.73 3.74
N ASP A 64 -1.51 -3.77 4.56
CA ASP A 64 -1.84 -3.72 5.98
C ASP A 64 -0.75 -3.01 6.78
N MET A 65 0.51 -3.25 6.47
CA MET A 65 1.64 -2.62 7.17
C MET A 65 2.84 -2.32 6.27
N ILE A 66 3.57 -1.28 6.61
CA ILE A 66 4.88 -0.98 6.06
C ILE A 66 5.93 -1.32 7.11
N SER A 67 6.63 -2.43 6.95
CA SER A 67 7.79 -2.78 7.78
C SER A 67 9.08 -2.24 7.18
N SER A 68 9.90 -3.05 6.50
CA SER A 68 11.14 -2.58 5.83
C SER A 68 10.92 -1.73 4.58
N GLY A 69 9.72 -1.73 4.03
CA GLY A 69 9.38 -1.02 2.79
C GLY A 69 9.85 -1.71 1.50
N GLU A 70 10.61 -2.81 1.60
CA GLU A 70 11.19 -3.49 0.42
C GLU A 70 10.13 -4.03 -0.54
N THR A 71 9.04 -4.56 -0.01
CA THR A 71 7.94 -5.08 -0.82
C THR A 71 7.32 -3.96 -1.66
N ILE A 72 7.03 -2.83 -1.00
CA ILE A 72 6.46 -1.65 -1.66
C ILE A 72 7.42 -1.11 -2.70
N ALA A 73 8.71 -0.96 -2.36
CA ALA A 73 9.73 -0.46 -3.31
C ALA A 73 9.82 -1.33 -4.57
N LYS A 74 9.81 -2.66 -4.42
CA LYS A 74 9.81 -3.59 -5.56
C LYS A 74 8.53 -3.50 -6.39
N ALA A 75 7.36 -3.39 -5.75
CA ALA A 75 6.09 -3.21 -6.43
C ALA A 75 6.07 -1.91 -7.25
N VAL A 76 6.54 -0.83 -6.65
CA VAL A 76 6.67 0.49 -7.30
C VAL A 76 7.61 0.44 -8.49
N GLU A 77 8.77 -0.20 -8.36
CA GLU A 77 9.71 -0.39 -9.47
C GLU A 77 9.06 -1.13 -10.64
N LEU A 78 8.34 -2.20 -10.36
CA LEU A 78 7.65 -2.99 -11.39
C LEU A 78 6.52 -2.19 -12.06
N LEU A 79 5.70 -1.47 -11.29
CA LEU A 79 4.64 -0.59 -11.80
C LEU A 79 5.20 0.50 -12.71
N THR A 80 6.31 1.12 -12.29
CA THR A 80 7.01 2.14 -13.08
C THR A 80 7.52 1.55 -14.40
N LYS A 81 8.14 0.36 -14.38
CA LYS A 81 8.59 -0.34 -15.60
C LYS A 81 7.42 -0.69 -16.53
N LYS A 82 6.25 -1.01 -15.99
CA LYS A 82 5.03 -1.26 -16.77
C LYS A 82 4.32 0.03 -17.24
N GLY A 83 4.85 1.21 -16.90
CA GLY A 83 4.38 2.50 -17.39
C GLY A 83 3.23 3.11 -16.58
N ALA A 84 3.07 2.76 -15.32
CA ALA A 84 2.18 3.51 -14.42
C ALA A 84 2.62 4.98 -14.32
N SER A 85 1.65 5.92 -14.27
CA SER A 85 1.95 7.35 -14.25
C SER A 85 2.35 7.85 -12.86
N ASN A 86 1.44 7.81 -11.92
CA ASN A 86 1.66 8.22 -10.53
C ASN A 86 1.34 7.05 -9.61
N ILE A 87 2.15 6.84 -8.59
CA ILE A 87 1.99 5.74 -7.65
C ILE A 87 1.76 6.31 -6.26
N PHE A 88 0.64 5.90 -5.65
CA PHE A 88 0.26 6.22 -4.29
C PHE A 88 0.29 4.95 -3.44
N VAL A 89 0.67 5.08 -2.19
CA VAL A 89 0.71 3.97 -1.24
C VAL A 89 -0.18 4.29 -0.05
N PHE A 90 -1.00 3.33 0.35
CA PHE A 90 -1.83 3.39 1.54
C PHE A 90 -1.51 2.18 2.41
N ALA A 91 -1.23 2.41 3.70
CA ALA A 91 -1.05 1.33 4.66
C ALA A 91 -1.65 1.70 6.02
N THR A 92 -2.16 0.68 6.71
CA THR A 92 -2.72 0.90 8.04
C THR A 92 -1.60 1.11 9.07
N HIS A 93 -0.61 0.21 9.12
CA HIS A 93 0.37 0.16 10.20
C HIS A 93 1.78 0.61 9.77
N PRO A 94 2.22 1.85 10.14
CA PRO A 94 3.54 2.38 9.79
C PRO A 94 4.63 1.91 10.76
N VAL A 95 5.10 0.67 10.64
CA VAL A 95 6.18 0.13 11.49
C VAL A 95 7.52 0.79 11.17
N PHE A 96 7.83 1.04 9.89
CA PHE A 96 9.05 1.67 9.38
C PHE A 96 10.33 1.15 10.05
N SER A 97 10.61 -0.13 9.88
CA SER A 97 11.84 -0.75 10.40
C SER A 97 13.06 -0.42 9.56
N GLY A 98 14.21 -0.35 10.20
CA GLY A 98 15.49 -0.12 9.52
C GLY A 98 15.51 1.16 8.69
N ASN A 99 15.86 1.05 7.41
CA ASN A 99 15.98 2.16 6.47
C ASN A 99 14.71 2.43 5.65
N ALA A 100 13.53 1.96 6.09
CA ALA A 100 12.29 2.06 5.34
C ALA A 100 11.97 3.48 4.86
N SER A 101 12.08 4.47 5.74
CA SER A 101 11.82 5.89 5.40
C SER A 101 12.70 6.37 4.25
N LYS A 102 14.00 6.09 4.29
CA LYS A 102 14.95 6.48 3.24
C LYS A 102 14.69 5.73 1.94
N LEU A 103 14.41 4.43 2.01
CA LEU A 103 14.08 3.60 0.86
C LEU A 103 12.85 4.14 0.13
N LEU A 104 11.78 4.40 0.86
CA LEU A 104 10.50 4.85 0.32
C LEU A 104 10.55 6.31 -0.16
N GLN A 105 11.29 7.18 0.52
CA GLN A 105 11.51 8.55 0.06
C GLN A 105 12.18 8.59 -1.32
N ASN A 106 13.11 7.67 -1.60
CA ASN A 106 13.85 7.61 -2.87
C ASN A 106 13.11 6.83 -3.97
N ALA A 107 12.09 6.06 -3.63
CA ALA A 107 11.28 5.34 -4.61
C ALA A 107 10.42 6.30 -5.44
N PRO A 108 10.04 5.98 -6.69
CA PRO A 108 9.16 6.81 -7.51
C PRO A 108 7.70 6.71 -7.06
N ILE A 109 7.45 7.12 -5.81
CA ILE A 109 6.15 7.22 -5.16
C ILE A 109 5.77 8.69 -5.09
N GLU A 110 4.52 9.02 -5.40
CA GLU A 110 3.98 10.38 -5.28
C GLU A 110 3.71 10.74 -3.83
N LYS A 111 2.93 9.91 -3.12
CA LYS A 111 2.59 10.07 -1.70
C LYS A 111 2.39 8.72 -1.04
N ILE A 112 2.68 8.67 0.25
CA ILE A 112 2.44 7.52 1.13
C ILE A 112 1.52 7.98 2.25
N TYR A 113 0.37 7.35 2.35
CA TYR A 113 -0.62 7.61 3.39
C TYR A 113 -0.61 6.45 4.38
N VAL A 114 -0.46 6.78 5.65
CA VAL A 114 -0.53 5.79 6.75
C VAL A 114 -1.45 6.30 7.85
N THR A 115 -1.88 5.40 8.71
CA THR A 115 -2.67 5.84 9.86
C THR A 115 -1.77 6.12 11.08
N ASP A 116 -2.34 6.75 12.09
CA ASP A 116 -1.74 6.93 13.42
C ASP A 116 -1.94 5.73 14.36
N SER A 117 -2.24 4.54 13.80
CA SER A 117 -2.37 3.28 14.57
C SER A 117 -1.08 2.87 15.29
N ILE A 118 0.06 3.31 14.75
CA ILE A 118 1.39 3.22 15.36
C ILE A 118 2.01 4.61 15.29
N TYR A 119 2.57 5.06 16.40
CA TYR A 119 3.26 6.35 16.46
C TYR A 119 4.50 6.34 15.54
N VAL A 120 4.58 7.34 14.66
CA VAL A 120 5.73 7.55 13.78
C VAL A 120 6.57 8.70 14.34
N PRO A 121 7.73 8.43 14.94
CA PRO A 121 8.59 9.45 15.47
C PRO A 121 9.15 10.35 14.35
N VAL A 122 9.47 11.60 14.71
CA VAL A 122 9.83 12.66 13.73
C VAL A 122 11.00 12.24 12.83
N GLU A 123 11.99 11.53 13.38
CA GLU A 123 13.16 11.05 12.64
C GLU A 123 12.83 9.99 11.58
N LYS A 124 11.65 9.37 11.65
CA LYS A 124 11.15 8.45 10.63
C LYS A 124 10.20 9.09 9.63
N GLN A 125 9.78 10.34 9.87
CA GLN A 125 8.94 11.07 8.94
C GLN A 125 9.76 11.61 7.77
N PHE A 126 9.13 11.70 6.61
CA PHE A 126 9.77 12.17 5.39
C PHE A 126 8.75 12.88 4.47
N PRO A 127 9.18 13.73 3.51
CA PRO A 127 8.30 14.62 2.74
C PRO A 127 7.15 13.94 1.98
N LYS A 128 7.31 12.68 1.57
CA LYS A 128 6.24 11.94 0.87
C LYS A 128 5.23 11.29 1.83
N LEU A 129 5.52 11.23 3.13
CA LEU A 129 4.66 10.61 4.13
C LEU A 129 3.55 11.57 4.58
N GLU A 130 2.33 11.04 4.67
CA GLU A 130 1.18 11.70 5.25
C GLU A 130 0.50 10.77 6.26
N ILE A 131 0.27 11.26 7.47
CA ILE A 131 -0.31 10.48 8.56
C ILE A 131 -1.76 10.90 8.74
N ILE A 132 -2.68 9.94 8.61
CA ILE A 132 -4.12 10.12 8.72
C ILE A 132 -4.58 9.57 10.07
N SER A 133 -5.24 10.40 10.88
CA SER A 133 -5.76 9.93 12.17
C SER A 133 -7.01 9.08 12.00
N ILE A 134 -7.01 7.92 12.66
CA ILE A 134 -8.17 7.03 12.76
C ILE A 134 -9.06 7.31 14.00
N ALA A 135 -8.70 8.28 14.82
CA ALA A 135 -9.44 8.61 16.04
C ALA A 135 -10.94 8.86 15.78
N ASN A 136 -11.26 9.61 14.73
CA ASN A 136 -12.66 9.88 14.36
C ASN A 136 -13.42 8.62 13.95
N LEU A 137 -12.76 7.68 13.25
CA LEU A 137 -13.35 6.42 12.87
C LEU A 137 -13.66 5.58 14.11
N ILE A 138 -12.72 5.48 15.05
CA ILE A 138 -12.89 4.78 16.31
C ILE A 138 -14.03 5.39 17.12
N CYS A 139 -14.05 6.73 17.29
CA CYS A 139 -15.12 7.41 18.00
C CYS A 139 -16.51 7.17 17.40
N LYS A 140 -16.63 7.17 16.07
CA LYS A 140 -17.89 6.86 15.40
C LYS A 140 -18.33 5.42 15.69
N SER A 141 -17.41 4.47 15.61
CA SER A 141 -17.68 3.06 15.90
C SER A 141 -18.13 2.85 17.35
N LEU A 142 -17.44 3.44 18.33
CA LEU A 142 -17.81 3.37 19.73
C LEU A 142 -19.21 3.91 19.99
N LYS A 143 -19.59 5.04 19.37
CA LYS A 143 -20.95 5.60 19.47
C LYS A 143 -22.03 4.68 18.91
N LEU A 144 -21.75 3.95 17.83
CA LEU A 144 -22.68 2.96 17.25
C LEU A 144 -22.94 1.80 18.23
N TYR A 145 -21.94 1.38 18.97
CA TYR A 145 -22.06 0.29 19.95
C TYR A 145 -22.51 0.77 21.35
N LYS A 146 -22.84 2.07 21.54
CA LYS A 146 -23.26 2.66 22.82
C LYS A 146 -22.29 2.40 23.98
N ILE A 147 -20.99 2.36 23.68
CA ILE A 147 -19.91 2.24 24.65
C ILE A 147 -19.40 3.64 25.02
#